data_4dcb3f298fc90897e36c405a55d27be1
#
_entry.id   4dcb3f298fc90897e36c405a55d27be1
#
_cell.length_a   1.000
_cell.length_b   1.000
_cell.length_c   1.000
_cell.angle_alpha   90.00
_cell.angle_beta   90.00
_cell.angle_gamma   90.00
#
_symmetry.space_group_name_H-M   'P 1'
#
loop_
_entity.id
_entity.type
_entity.pdbx_description
1 polymer ?
#
loop_
_entity_poly.entity_id
_entity_poly.type
_entity_poly.pdbx_seq_one_letter_code
_entity_poly.pdbx_strand_id
1 'polypeptide(L)'
;MNWDEFLDVNFVEEGEEWKQVTGYEPTEFDSVENLPVYQLAYQFTIDSINLIESRFENKNDESINAFAQSVIIPAAKIAGGFGMGFELEFIGGNIANCKRGLNAANRVLTALQEMRDKKILDQKTFQNFYSRGKEVRDELGIYIVELRERFRRGIP
;
A
#
# COMPACT_ATOMS: atom_id res chain seq x y z
N MET A 1 -22.50 -1.97 1.29
CA MET A 1 -21.61 -2.91 0.56
C MET A 1 -20.56 -3.41 1.54
N ASN A 2 -20.58 -4.68 1.81
CA ASN A 2 -19.60 -5.29 2.69
C ASN A 2 -18.31 -5.56 1.87
N TRP A 3 -17.25 -4.85 2.19
CA TRP A 3 -15.97 -4.98 1.47
C TRP A 3 -15.34 -6.36 1.65
N ASP A 4 -15.68 -7.08 2.74
CA ASP A 4 -15.18 -8.42 3.00
C ASP A 4 -15.79 -9.43 2.02
N GLU A 5 -17.05 -9.26 1.63
CA GLU A 5 -17.67 -10.06 0.57
C GLU A 5 -17.07 -9.77 -0.81
N PHE A 6 -16.60 -8.54 -1.03
CA PHE A 6 -15.97 -8.15 -2.29
C PHE A 6 -14.54 -8.68 -2.41
N LEU A 7 -13.85 -8.86 -1.29
CA LEU A 7 -12.49 -9.42 -1.26
C LEU A 7 -12.47 -10.95 -1.28
N ASP A 8 -13.59 -11.59 -0.95
CA ASP A 8 -13.71 -13.07 -0.89
C ASP A 8 -14.14 -13.68 -2.22
N VAL A 9 -14.41 -12.86 -3.22
CA VAL A 9 -14.64 -13.35 -4.59
C VAL A 9 -13.28 -13.71 -5.17
N ASN A 10 -13.19 -14.90 -5.71
CA ASN A 10 -12.02 -15.46 -6.40
C ASN A 10 -11.51 -14.56 -7.54
N PHE A 11 -10.92 -13.43 -7.18
CA PHE A 11 -10.30 -12.49 -8.13
C PHE A 11 -9.28 -13.17 -9.04
N VAL A 12 -8.64 -14.24 -8.53
CA VAL A 12 -7.66 -15.02 -9.29
C VAL A 12 -8.35 -15.85 -10.37
N GLU A 13 -9.49 -16.47 -10.08
CA GLU A 13 -10.23 -17.26 -11.07
C GLU A 13 -10.89 -16.38 -12.12
N GLU A 14 -11.52 -15.27 -11.73
CA GLU A 14 -12.08 -14.29 -12.68
C GLU A 14 -10.97 -13.67 -13.54
N GLY A 15 -9.81 -13.39 -13.00
CA GLY A 15 -8.67 -12.88 -13.75
C GLY A 15 -8.16 -13.87 -14.79
N GLU A 16 -8.15 -15.15 -14.50
CA GLU A 16 -7.72 -16.20 -15.44
C GLU A 16 -8.76 -16.48 -16.51
N GLU A 17 -10.05 -16.53 -16.16
CA GLU A 17 -11.13 -16.65 -17.13
C GLU A 17 -11.13 -15.47 -18.11
N TRP A 18 -10.90 -14.25 -17.61
CA TRP A 18 -10.82 -13.06 -18.43
C TRP A 18 -9.64 -13.12 -19.41
N LYS A 19 -8.48 -13.60 -18.97
CA LYS A 19 -7.30 -13.83 -19.81
C LYS A 19 -7.57 -14.83 -20.92
N GLN A 20 -8.29 -15.91 -20.63
CA GLN A 20 -8.66 -16.91 -21.63
C GLN A 20 -9.63 -16.36 -22.68
N VAL A 21 -10.58 -15.51 -22.28
CA VAL A 21 -11.61 -14.95 -23.18
C VAL A 21 -11.03 -13.82 -24.05
N THR A 22 -10.14 -12.99 -23.51
CA THR A 22 -9.60 -11.81 -24.21
C THR A 22 -8.31 -12.07 -24.98
N GLY A 23 -7.66 -13.23 -24.79
CA GLY A 23 -6.34 -13.51 -25.35
C GLY A 23 -5.25 -12.61 -24.81
N TYR A 24 -5.47 -12.02 -23.62
CA TYR A 24 -4.53 -11.14 -22.96
C TYR A 24 -3.25 -11.90 -22.58
N GLU A 25 -2.10 -11.39 -23.04
CA GLU A 25 -0.81 -11.95 -22.63
C GLU A 25 -0.32 -11.28 -21.35
N PRO A 26 0.13 -12.10 -20.35
CA PRO A 26 0.69 -11.58 -19.12
C PRO A 26 1.86 -10.63 -19.36
N THR A 27 1.83 -9.46 -18.72
CA THR A 27 2.96 -8.53 -18.65
C THR A 27 3.74 -8.75 -17.36
N GLU A 28 4.92 -8.13 -17.23
CA GLU A 28 5.71 -8.17 -15.99
C GLU A 28 4.94 -7.62 -14.76
N PHE A 29 3.87 -6.85 -14.98
CA PHE A 29 3.04 -6.23 -13.94
C PHE A 29 1.68 -6.91 -13.76
N ASP A 30 1.44 -8.10 -14.29
CA ASP A 30 0.18 -8.83 -14.11
C ASP A 30 -0.04 -9.32 -12.68
N SER A 31 1.01 -9.44 -11.90
CA SER A 31 0.93 -9.72 -10.47
C SER A 31 1.34 -8.47 -9.69
N VAL A 32 0.55 -8.10 -8.68
CA VAL A 32 0.90 -7.00 -7.79
C VAL A 32 2.26 -7.19 -7.13
N GLU A 33 2.67 -8.43 -6.93
CA GLU A 33 3.96 -8.79 -6.35
C GLU A 33 5.15 -8.30 -7.20
N ASN A 34 4.94 -8.08 -8.49
CA ASN A 34 5.96 -7.56 -9.40
C ASN A 34 5.96 -6.02 -9.49
N LEU A 35 4.97 -5.37 -8.89
CA LEU A 35 4.87 -3.91 -8.90
C LEU A 35 5.86 -3.31 -7.89
N PRO A 36 6.86 -2.49 -8.33
CA PRO A 36 7.91 -1.99 -7.44
C PRO A 36 7.38 -1.23 -6.21
N VAL A 37 6.37 -0.39 -6.37
CA VAL A 37 5.79 0.36 -5.24
C VAL A 37 5.14 -0.57 -4.22
N TYR A 38 4.54 -1.67 -4.67
CA TYR A 38 3.98 -2.68 -3.77
C TYR A 38 5.08 -3.41 -3.01
N GLN A 39 6.13 -3.84 -3.69
CA GLN A 39 7.27 -4.52 -3.06
C GLN A 39 7.88 -3.66 -1.94
N LEU A 40 8.06 -2.37 -2.23
CA LEU A 40 8.60 -1.40 -1.27
C LEU A 40 7.70 -1.26 -0.04
N ALA A 41 6.38 -1.06 -0.26
CA ALA A 41 5.40 -0.93 0.80
C ALA A 41 5.26 -2.22 1.62
N TYR A 42 5.24 -3.36 0.96
CA TYR A 42 5.12 -4.67 1.62
C TYR A 42 6.31 -4.95 2.51
N GLN A 43 7.53 -4.76 2.03
CA GLN A 43 8.73 -4.98 2.84
C GLN A 43 8.79 -4.03 4.03
N PHE A 44 8.40 -2.78 3.83
CA PHE A 44 8.31 -1.80 4.92
C PHE A 44 7.28 -2.24 5.98
N THR A 45 6.14 -2.76 5.54
CA THR A 45 5.12 -3.31 6.46
C THR A 45 5.69 -4.46 7.30
N ILE A 46 6.36 -5.42 6.67
CA ILE A 46 6.93 -6.58 7.37
C ILE A 46 7.98 -6.14 8.40
N ASP A 47 8.89 -5.27 8.01
CA ASP A 47 9.93 -4.79 8.93
C ASP A 47 9.36 -3.96 10.07
N SER A 48 8.28 -3.20 9.80
CA SER A 48 7.58 -2.42 10.83
C SER A 48 6.84 -3.32 11.83
N ILE A 49 6.19 -4.38 11.37
CA ILE A 49 5.54 -5.36 12.24
C ILE A 49 6.58 -6.04 13.12
N ASN A 50 7.72 -6.42 12.56
CA ASN A 50 8.82 -7.03 13.31
C ASN A 50 9.36 -6.07 14.39
N LEU A 51 9.49 -4.79 14.07
CA LEU A 51 9.88 -3.77 15.04
C LEU A 51 8.88 -3.68 16.20
N ILE A 52 7.59 -3.63 15.87
CA ILE A 52 6.51 -3.54 16.87
C ILE A 52 6.52 -4.76 17.79
N GLU A 53 6.57 -5.95 17.24
CA GLU A 53 6.58 -7.20 18.00
C GLU A 53 7.82 -7.34 18.90
N SER A 54 9.00 -6.95 18.38
CA SER A 54 10.25 -7.10 19.12
C SER A 54 10.44 -6.08 20.22
N ARG A 55 9.87 -4.87 20.10
CA ARG A 55 10.16 -3.77 21.04
C ARG A 55 8.94 -3.25 21.79
N PHE A 56 7.73 -3.40 21.23
CA PHE A 56 6.55 -2.70 21.73
C PHE A 56 5.37 -3.62 22.05
N GLU A 57 5.55 -4.93 22.05
CA GLU A 57 4.47 -5.92 22.22
C GLU A 57 3.59 -5.67 23.44
N ASN A 58 4.18 -5.24 24.56
CA ASN A 58 3.47 -4.98 25.81
C ASN A 58 3.26 -3.51 26.12
N LYS A 59 3.49 -2.61 25.15
CA LYS A 59 3.31 -1.17 25.34
C LYS A 59 2.00 -0.70 24.76
N ASN A 60 1.19 -0.05 25.57
CA ASN A 60 -0.03 0.59 25.14
C ASN A 60 0.18 2.10 25.05
N ASP A 61 0.53 2.57 23.86
CA ASP A 61 0.75 3.98 23.55
C ASP A 61 0.02 4.33 22.27
N GLU A 62 -0.61 5.50 22.23
CA GLU A 62 -1.40 5.94 21.07
C GLU A 62 -0.58 6.03 19.79
N SER A 63 0.66 6.50 19.86
CA SER A 63 1.52 6.63 18.68
C SER A 63 1.97 5.27 18.16
N ILE A 64 2.23 4.31 19.03
CA ILE A 64 2.55 2.92 18.64
C ILE A 64 1.32 2.30 17.96
N ASN A 65 0.14 2.46 18.55
CA ASN A 65 -1.10 1.94 18.00
C ASN A 65 -1.42 2.57 16.63
N ALA A 66 -1.25 3.88 16.49
CA ALA A 66 -1.42 4.58 15.23
C ALA A 66 -0.44 4.07 14.17
N PHE A 67 0.81 3.86 14.53
CA PHE A 67 1.82 3.27 13.65
C PHE A 67 1.42 1.87 13.19
N ALA A 68 1.07 1.00 14.14
CA ALA A 68 0.68 -0.38 13.86
C ALA A 68 -0.54 -0.48 12.94
N GLN A 69 -1.55 0.34 13.17
CA GLN A 69 -2.77 0.36 12.37
C GLN A 69 -2.56 0.94 10.98
N SER A 70 -1.69 1.92 10.85
CA SER A 70 -1.49 2.62 9.58
C SER A 70 -0.51 1.93 8.65
N VAL A 71 0.50 1.25 9.18
CA VAL A 71 1.59 0.69 8.38
C VAL A 71 1.15 -0.46 7.47
N ILE A 72 0.08 -1.17 7.80
CA ILE A 72 -0.45 -2.27 7.00
C ILE A 72 -1.28 -1.79 5.80
N ILE A 73 -1.72 -0.55 5.79
CA ILE A 73 -2.70 -0.04 4.83
C ILE A 73 -2.09 0.24 3.45
N PRO A 74 -0.91 0.87 3.30
CA PRO A 74 -0.38 1.19 1.98
C PRO A 74 -0.29 -0.01 1.04
N ALA A 75 0.36 -1.09 1.45
CA ALA A 75 0.49 -2.30 0.63
C ALA A 75 -0.88 -2.91 0.31
N ALA A 76 -1.76 -3.01 1.30
CA ALA A 76 -3.11 -3.54 1.13
C ALA A 76 -3.93 -2.73 0.12
N LYS A 77 -3.82 -1.40 0.15
CA LYS A 77 -4.55 -0.52 -0.77
C LYS A 77 -3.96 -0.52 -2.17
N ILE A 78 -2.65 -0.63 -2.31
CA ILE A 78 -2.01 -0.81 -3.62
C ILE A 78 -2.51 -2.13 -4.25
N ALA A 79 -2.51 -3.21 -3.50
CA ALA A 79 -3.01 -4.51 -3.96
C ALA A 79 -4.49 -4.46 -4.33
N GLY A 80 -5.32 -3.83 -3.49
CA GLY A 80 -6.75 -3.67 -3.77
C GLY A 80 -7.01 -2.84 -5.02
N GLY A 81 -6.28 -1.76 -5.23
CA GLY A 81 -6.35 -0.94 -6.44
C GLY A 81 -5.91 -1.71 -7.68
N PHE A 82 -4.81 -2.43 -7.58
CA PHE A 82 -4.31 -3.29 -8.65
C PHE A 82 -5.36 -4.33 -9.08
N GLY A 83 -6.03 -4.94 -8.10
CA GLY A 83 -7.10 -5.90 -8.37
C GLY A 83 -8.31 -5.29 -9.07
N MET A 84 -8.58 -4.00 -8.92
CA MET A 84 -9.63 -3.29 -9.66
C MET A 84 -9.27 -3.08 -11.13
N GLY A 85 -7.99 -2.98 -11.45
CA GLY A 85 -7.48 -2.94 -12.81
C GLY A 85 -7.11 -1.55 -13.31
N PHE A 86 -6.73 -1.52 -14.58
CA PHE A 86 -6.17 -0.35 -15.26
C PHE A 86 -7.05 0.16 -16.41
N GLU A 87 -8.17 -0.52 -16.69
CA GLU A 87 -9.10 -0.11 -17.71
C GLU A 87 -9.80 1.19 -17.32
N LEU A 88 -10.21 1.97 -18.31
CA LEU A 88 -10.88 3.27 -18.10
C LEU A 88 -12.03 3.21 -17.10
N GLU A 89 -12.80 2.12 -17.12
CA GLU A 89 -13.95 1.93 -16.22
C GLU A 89 -13.55 1.71 -14.75
N PHE A 90 -12.36 1.16 -14.52
CA PHE A 90 -11.94 0.70 -13.19
C PHE A 90 -10.75 1.46 -12.61
N ILE A 91 -9.98 2.18 -13.44
CA ILE A 91 -8.78 2.88 -12.99
C ILE A 91 -9.06 3.95 -11.93
N GLY A 92 -10.25 4.53 -11.94
CA GLY A 92 -10.70 5.48 -10.91
C GLY A 92 -10.72 4.85 -9.52
N GLY A 93 -11.20 3.61 -9.42
CA GLY A 93 -11.18 2.82 -8.19
C GLY A 93 -9.75 2.47 -7.74
N ASN A 94 -8.88 2.12 -8.69
CA ASN A 94 -7.47 1.90 -8.44
C ASN A 94 -6.82 3.16 -7.84
N ILE A 95 -7.01 4.32 -8.46
CA ILE A 95 -6.51 5.61 -7.97
C ILE A 95 -7.04 5.92 -6.57
N ALA A 96 -8.33 5.72 -6.33
CA ALA A 96 -8.96 5.96 -5.03
C ALA A 96 -8.34 5.10 -3.92
N ASN A 97 -8.10 3.82 -4.18
CA ASN A 97 -7.41 2.93 -3.25
C ASN A 97 -5.98 3.40 -2.98
N CYS A 98 -5.23 3.73 -4.01
CA CYS A 98 -3.86 4.23 -3.86
C CYS A 98 -3.80 5.53 -3.05
N LYS A 99 -4.77 6.43 -3.21
CA LYS A 99 -4.87 7.65 -2.38
C LYS A 99 -5.11 7.32 -0.90
N ARG A 100 -5.93 6.33 -0.60
CA ARG A 100 -6.11 5.86 0.78
C ARG A 100 -4.83 5.29 1.35
N GLY A 101 -4.08 4.55 0.54
CA GLY A 101 -2.73 4.09 0.88
C GLY A 101 -1.77 5.24 1.17
N LEU A 102 -1.80 6.28 0.35
CA LEU A 102 -0.98 7.48 0.53
C LEU A 102 -1.31 8.21 1.84
N ASN A 103 -2.59 8.36 2.15
CA ASN A 103 -3.02 8.96 3.42
C ASN A 103 -2.53 8.14 4.62
N ALA A 104 -2.57 6.82 4.53
CA ALA A 104 -2.05 5.95 5.57
C ALA A 104 -0.53 6.08 5.70
N ALA A 105 0.22 6.19 4.61
CA ALA A 105 1.66 6.43 4.64
C ALA A 105 1.99 7.75 5.35
N ASN A 106 1.22 8.80 5.13
CA ASN A 106 1.37 10.05 5.87
C ASN A 106 1.10 9.90 7.37
N ARG A 107 0.10 9.09 7.75
CA ARG A 107 -0.17 8.80 9.18
C ARG A 107 0.98 8.00 9.82
N VAL A 108 1.60 7.10 9.07
CA VAL A 108 2.81 6.38 9.53
C VAL A 108 3.91 7.37 9.89
N LEU A 109 4.18 8.33 9.02
CA LEU A 109 5.23 9.34 9.26
C LEU A 109 4.92 10.18 10.49
N THR A 110 3.69 10.61 10.67
CA THR A 110 3.23 11.35 11.84
C THR A 110 3.41 10.53 13.12
N ALA A 111 3.00 9.26 13.10
CA ALA A 111 3.15 8.36 14.24
C ALA A 111 4.62 8.15 14.63
N LEU A 112 5.50 7.97 13.64
CA LEU A 112 6.95 7.86 13.89
C LEU A 112 7.53 9.11 14.53
N GLN A 113 7.11 10.31 14.09
CA GLN A 113 7.53 11.58 14.70
C GLN A 113 7.07 11.68 16.16
N GLU A 114 5.84 11.29 16.46
CA GLU A 114 5.31 11.27 17.81
C GLU A 114 6.09 10.28 18.69
N MET A 115 6.39 9.10 18.17
CA MET A 115 7.20 8.09 18.88
C MET A 115 8.61 8.60 19.18
N ARG A 116 9.22 9.34 18.26
CA ARG A 116 10.50 10.01 18.48
C ARG A 116 10.38 11.06 19.57
N ASP A 117 9.39 11.94 19.48
CA ASP A 117 9.22 13.05 20.42
C ASP A 117 8.95 12.55 21.86
N LYS A 118 8.26 11.43 21.99
CA LYS A 118 8.04 10.73 23.26
C LYS A 118 9.25 9.91 23.72
N LYS A 119 10.32 9.87 22.93
CA LYS A 119 11.53 9.06 23.19
C LYS A 119 11.27 7.56 23.26
N ILE A 120 10.23 7.09 22.56
CA ILE A 120 9.92 5.66 22.40
C ILE A 120 10.90 5.03 21.41
N LEU A 121 11.27 5.76 20.34
CA LEU A 121 12.27 5.36 19.36
C LEU A 121 13.57 6.11 19.58
N ASP A 122 14.67 5.38 19.49
CA ASP A 122 16.00 5.99 19.40
C ASP A 122 16.17 6.67 18.03
N GLN A 123 17.09 7.63 17.94
CA GLN A 123 17.28 8.45 16.75
C GLN A 123 17.64 7.63 15.51
N LYS A 124 18.47 6.61 15.66
CA LYS A 124 18.88 5.74 14.55
C LYS A 124 17.71 4.93 13.97
N THR A 125 16.92 4.32 14.84
CA THR A 125 15.71 3.57 14.44
C THR A 125 14.69 4.50 13.81
N PHE A 126 14.46 5.67 14.39
CA PHE A 126 13.57 6.67 13.83
C PHE A 126 13.99 7.07 12.41
N GLN A 127 15.25 7.43 12.21
CA GLN A 127 15.75 7.85 10.90
C GLN A 127 15.59 6.75 9.84
N ASN A 128 15.88 5.50 10.21
CA ASN A 128 15.72 4.36 9.31
C ASN A 128 14.27 4.21 8.85
N PHE A 129 13.34 4.10 9.79
CA PHE A 129 11.92 3.87 9.46
C PHE A 129 11.27 5.09 8.85
N TYR A 130 11.60 6.29 9.28
CA TYR A 130 11.07 7.51 8.70
C TYR A 130 11.51 7.70 7.24
N SER A 131 12.79 7.49 6.96
CA SER A 131 13.32 7.56 5.60
C SER A 131 12.65 6.55 4.67
N ARG A 132 12.45 5.31 5.13
CA ARG A 132 11.79 4.26 4.35
C ARG A 132 10.30 4.53 4.18
N GLY A 133 9.62 4.99 5.21
CA GLY A 133 8.21 5.39 5.14
C GLY A 133 7.99 6.56 4.19
N LYS A 134 8.91 7.51 4.18
CA LYS A 134 8.91 8.63 3.24
C LYS A 134 9.09 8.15 1.79
N GLU A 135 9.98 7.19 1.57
CA GLU A 135 10.18 6.58 0.26
C GLU A 135 8.90 5.89 -0.24
N VAL A 136 8.22 5.12 0.61
CA VAL A 136 6.92 4.51 0.28
C VAL A 136 5.91 5.57 -0.12
N ARG A 137 5.80 6.64 0.67
CA ARG A 137 4.89 7.76 0.37
C ARG A 137 5.20 8.40 -0.97
N ASP A 138 6.46 8.72 -1.23
CA ASP A 138 6.88 9.43 -2.43
C ASP A 138 6.68 8.55 -3.68
N GLU A 139 7.07 7.29 -3.63
CA GLU A 139 6.87 6.34 -4.73
C GLU A 139 5.39 6.06 -5.00
N LEU A 140 4.58 6.01 -3.96
CA LEU A 140 3.13 5.86 -4.12
C LEU A 140 2.52 7.12 -4.75
N GLY A 141 2.99 8.29 -4.39
CA GLY A 141 2.58 9.55 -5.02
C GLY A 141 2.90 9.58 -6.51
N ILE A 142 4.10 9.16 -6.90
CA ILE A 142 4.52 9.03 -8.30
C ILE A 142 3.62 8.03 -9.05
N TYR A 143 3.35 6.89 -8.44
CA TYR A 143 2.48 5.85 -9.01
C TYR A 143 1.06 6.36 -9.26
N ILE A 144 0.50 7.13 -8.32
CA ILE A 144 -0.81 7.77 -8.51
C ILE A 144 -0.81 8.74 -9.70
N VAL A 145 0.26 9.51 -9.87
CA VAL A 145 0.40 10.42 -11.03
C VAL A 145 0.41 9.62 -12.34
N GLU A 146 1.13 8.51 -12.39
CA GLU A 146 1.16 7.62 -13.57
C GLU A 146 -0.23 7.05 -13.89
N LEU A 147 -1.00 6.62 -12.88
CA LEU A 147 -2.37 6.15 -13.06
C LEU A 147 -3.29 7.25 -13.60
N ARG A 148 -3.15 8.47 -13.09
CA ARG A 148 -3.91 9.63 -13.57
C ARG A 148 -3.58 9.98 -15.02
N GLU A 149 -2.31 9.88 -15.40
CA GLU A 149 -1.90 10.11 -16.79
C GLU A 149 -2.50 9.06 -17.74
N ARG A 150 -2.55 7.80 -17.33
CA ARG A 150 -3.25 6.75 -18.09
C ARG A 150 -4.73 7.08 -18.25
N PHE A 151 -5.38 7.53 -17.20
CA PHE A 151 -6.79 7.93 -17.25
C PHE A 151 -7.02 9.09 -18.22
N ARG A 152 -6.18 10.14 -18.16
CA ARG A 152 -6.29 11.32 -19.04
C ARG A 152 -6.09 10.99 -20.51
N ARG A 153 -5.17 10.07 -20.82
CA ARG A 153 -4.88 9.66 -22.19
C ARG A 153 -5.93 8.71 -22.75
N GLY A 154 -6.82 8.20 -21.92
CA GLY A 154 -7.79 7.19 -22.34
C GLY A 154 -7.14 5.89 -22.80
N ILE A 155 -5.94 5.59 -22.31
CA ILE A 155 -5.19 4.37 -22.63
C ILE A 155 -5.61 3.29 -21.64
N PRO A 156 -6.17 2.18 -22.15
CA PRO A 156 -6.50 1.04 -21.32
C PRO A 156 -5.27 0.38 -20.68
#